data_91bd42ac1e6c26d0af9854e517a88c97
#
_entry.id   91bd42ac1e6c26d0af9854e517a88c97
#
_cell.length_a   1.000
_cell.length_b   1.000
_cell.length_c   1.000
_cell.angle_alpha   90.00
_cell.angle_beta   90.00
_cell.angle_gamma   90.00
#
_symmetry.space_group_name_H-M   'P 1'
#
loop_
_entity.id
_entity.type
_entity.pdbx_description
1 polymer ?
#
loop_
_entity_poly.entity_id
_entity_poly.type
_entity_poly.pdbx_seq_one_letter_code
_entity_poly.pdbx_strand_id
1 'polypeptide(L)'
;MKKTFEIKGVDLTSLYGVGDKNIIFLEKQLPLQLNVRGNNIFCQGLKKDINHFDSVLNQMIDSIKKGNTLSQKDISQLIALNASEPSSKSNGSIENVLFYGKKGPVFPRTDGQKELVQSFLKNDIIISVGPAGTGKTFLAVAYALSLLEKHEIEKIIFCRPAVEAGENLGFLPGDLKDKIDPYLAPLYDALHELLPKNKIQNFLDRGIIEIIPLAYMRGRTINRSAMILDEAQNASSIQMKMFLTRLGIESRAIITGDESQIDLPTKSNSGLIDVLKILKNINDIGIVKLSEHDIARHHLVKHIIDAYSKSKNK
;
A
#
# COMPACT_ATOMS: atom_id res chain seq x y z
N MET A 1 -2.37 11.49 36.06
CA MET A 1 -2.90 10.14 36.21
C MET A 1 -1.73 9.14 36.15
N LYS A 2 -1.85 7.99 36.86
CA LYS A 2 -0.85 6.92 36.74
C LYS A 2 -1.54 5.69 36.19
N LYS A 3 -0.92 4.98 35.25
CA LYS A 3 -1.37 3.72 34.66
C LYS A 3 -0.19 2.76 34.53
N THR A 4 -0.44 1.48 34.78
CA THR A 4 0.57 0.42 34.59
C THR A 4 0.15 -0.44 33.43
N PHE A 5 1.09 -0.75 32.53
CA PHE A 5 0.91 -1.61 31.39
C PHE A 5 1.73 -2.88 31.60
N GLU A 6 1.07 -4.03 31.65
CA GLU A 6 1.72 -5.34 31.76
C GLU A 6 1.96 -5.90 30.36
N ILE A 7 3.21 -6.15 29.99
CA ILE A 7 3.61 -6.66 28.69
C ILE A 7 3.63 -8.18 28.71
N LYS A 8 2.92 -8.81 27.75
CA LYS A 8 2.83 -10.26 27.62
C LYS A 8 3.05 -10.71 26.19
N GLY A 9 3.77 -11.81 26.01
CA GLY A 9 3.88 -12.49 24.71
C GLY A 9 4.76 -11.81 23.67
N VAL A 10 5.71 -10.94 24.08
CA VAL A 10 6.71 -10.33 23.19
C VAL A 10 8.07 -10.30 23.87
N ASP A 11 9.13 -10.32 23.06
CA ASP A 11 10.48 -10.10 23.54
C ASP A 11 10.65 -8.65 24.01
N LEU A 12 10.98 -8.48 25.29
CA LEU A 12 11.14 -7.17 25.92
C LEU A 12 12.33 -6.39 25.34
N THR A 13 13.40 -7.07 24.94
CA THR A 13 14.57 -6.44 24.34
C THR A 13 14.22 -5.79 23.00
N SER A 14 13.38 -6.47 22.21
CA SER A 14 12.86 -5.92 20.94
C SER A 14 11.90 -4.75 21.17
N LEU A 15 11.09 -4.79 22.25
CA LEU A 15 10.14 -3.74 22.55
C LEU A 15 10.81 -2.49 23.16
N TYR A 16 11.62 -2.68 24.17
CA TYR A 16 12.25 -1.57 24.89
C TYR A 16 13.48 -1.03 24.13
N GLY A 17 14.05 -1.86 23.26
CA GLY A 17 15.32 -1.58 22.57
C GLY A 17 16.53 -1.84 23.47
N VAL A 18 17.71 -2.01 22.90
CA VAL A 18 18.95 -2.20 23.63
C VAL A 18 19.23 -0.99 24.53
N GLY A 19 19.28 -1.21 25.85
CA GLY A 19 19.45 -0.14 26.85
C GLY A 19 18.24 0.80 26.91
N ASP A 20 17.03 0.27 26.77
CA ASP A 20 15.74 0.98 26.86
C ASP A 20 15.60 2.16 25.88
N LYS A 21 16.36 2.15 24.77
CA LYS A 21 16.39 3.25 23.78
C LYS A 21 15.02 3.64 23.25
N ASN A 22 14.12 2.67 23.08
CA ASN A 22 12.77 2.93 22.55
C ASN A 22 11.90 3.60 23.61
N ILE A 23 12.02 3.21 24.88
CA ILE A 23 11.30 3.82 26.00
C ILE A 23 11.78 5.25 26.23
N ILE A 24 13.09 5.46 26.26
CA ILE A 24 13.70 6.80 26.39
C ILE A 24 13.27 7.71 25.23
N PHE A 25 13.17 7.13 24.03
CA PHE A 25 12.72 7.87 22.86
C PHE A 25 11.24 8.26 22.97
N LEU A 26 10.36 7.34 23.42
CA LEU A 26 8.94 7.62 23.67
C LEU A 26 8.76 8.72 24.72
N GLU A 27 9.52 8.67 25.81
CA GLU A 27 9.49 9.68 26.89
C GLU A 27 9.93 11.07 26.40
N LYS A 28 10.85 11.13 25.44
CA LYS A 28 11.27 12.42 24.81
C LYS A 28 10.24 12.97 23.83
N GLN A 29 9.45 12.12 23.21
CA GLN A 29 8.47 12.53 22.19
C GLN A 29 7.07 12.78 22.76
N LEU A 30 6.74 12.19 23.90
CA LEU A 30 5.43 12.30 24.54
C LEU A 30 5.59 13.02 25.90
N PRO A 31 4.62 13.86 26.31
CA PRO A 31 4.66 14.54 27.59
C PRO A 31 4.29 13.58 28.74
N LEU A 32 5.07 12.52 28.92
CA LEU A 32 4.85 11.42 29.87
C LEU A 32 6.14 11.12 30.63
N GLN A 33 5.99 10.61 31.84
CA GLN A 33 7.06 9.96 32.57
C GLN A 33 6.87 8.44 32.47
N LEU A 34 7.88 7.74 31.95
CA LEU A 34 7.87 6.29 31.77
C LEU A 34 8.92 5.64 32.66
N ASN A 35 8.57 4.60 33.39
CA ASN A 35 9.49 3.80 34.18
C ASN A 35 9.21 2.33 33.92
N VAL A 36 10.28 1.56 33.60
CA VAL A 36 10.16 0.16 33.25
C VAL A 36 10.73 -0.71 34.37
N ARG A 37 9.99 -1.75 34.77
CA ARG A 37 10.46 -2.78 35.72
C ARG A 37 10.00 -4.15 35.25
N GLY A 38 10.92 -4.91 34.66
CA GLY A 38 10.59 -6.21 34.05
C GLY A 38 9.51 -6.06 32.99
N ASN A 39 8.42 -6.77 33.15
CA ASN A 39 7.30 -6.75 32.18
C ASN A 39 6.31 -5.58 32.37
N ASN A 40 6.57 -4.66 33.30
CA ASN A 40 5.65 -3.58 33.59
C ASN A 40 6.22 -2.24 33.19
N ILE A 41 5.40 -1.46 32.46
CA ILE A 41 5.68 -0.05 32.15
C ILE A 41 4.76 0.81 33.02
N PHE A 42 5.35 1.61 33.91
CA PHE A 42 4.67 2.58 34.74
C PHE A 42 4.64 3.91 33.98
N CYS A 43 3.45 4.40 33.68
CA CYS A 43 3.24 5.62 32.92
C CYS A 43 2.54 6.67 33.80
N GLN A 44 3.07 7.91 33.80
CA GLN A 44 2.46 9.05 34.50
C GLN A 44 2.35 10.23 33.56
N GLY A 45 1.14 10.84 33.47
CA GLY A 45 0.86 12.00 32.64
C GLY A 45 -0.62 12.39 32.61
N LEU A 46 -1.01 13.22 31.66
CA LEU A 46 -2.42 13.52 31.41
C LEU A 46 -3.15 12.32 30.81
N LYS A 47 -4.44 12.21 31.03
CA LYS A 47 -5.25 11.07 30.53
C LYS A 47 -5.16 10.91 29.01
N LYS A 48 -5.17 12.01 28.26
CA LYS A 48 -5.04 12.01 26.81
C LYS A 48 -3.69 11.44 26.35
N ASP A 49 -2.60 11.82 27.00
CA ASP A 49 -1.26 11.41 26.62
C ASP A 49 -1.01 9.93 26.98
N ILE A 50 -1.59 9.45 28.11
CA ILE A 50 -1.55 8.05 28.49
C ILE A 50 -2.34 7.19 27.47
N ASN A 51 -3.50 7.65 26.99
CA ASN A 51 -4.26 6.95 25.95
C ASN A 51 -3.50 6.93 24.62
N HIS A 52 -2.84 8.04 24.26
CA HIS A 52 -1.97 8.10 23.09
C HIS A 52 -0.83 7.09 23.18
N PHE A 53 -0.13 7.05 24.33
CA PHE A 53 0.91 6.06 24.59
C PHE A 53 0.38 4.62 24.52
N ASP A 54 -0.80 4.34 25.06
CA ASP A 54 -1.45 3.01 25.01
C ASP A 54 -1.62 2.54 23.56
N SER A 55 -2.14 3.42 22.70
CA SER A 55 -2.29 3.12 21.27
C SER A 55 -0.97 2.85 20.58
N VAL A 56 0.05 3.68 20.82
CA VAL A 56 1.41 3.50 20.27
C VAL A 56 2.03 2.19 20.76
N LEU A 57 1.93 1.90 22.07
CA LEU A 57 2.47 0.70 22.68
C LEU A 57 1.87 -0.58 22.10
N ASN A 58 0.54 -0.62 21.94
CA ASN A 58 -0.14 -1.77 21.33
C ASN A 58 0.33 -2.01 19.88
N GLN A 59 0.48 -0.95 19.08
CA GLN A 59 0.99 -1.08 17.71
C GLN A 59 2.46 -1.54 17.68
N MET A 60 3.29 -1.11 18.61
CA MET A 60 4.67 -1.62 18.76
C MET A 60 4.67 -3.11 19.09
N ILE A 61 3.82 -3.55 20.02
CA ILE A 61 3.66 -4.95 20.41
C ILE A 61 3.23 -5.81 19.21
N ASP A 62 2.23 -5.36 18.45
CA ASP A 62 1.72 -6.07 17.28
C ASP A 62 2.77 -6.18 16.18
N SER A 63 3.56 -5.13 15.97
CA SER A 63 4.68 -5.15 15.02
C SER A 63 5.72 -6.20 15.39
N ILE A 64 6.10 -6.29 16.66
CA ILE A 64 7.08 -7.27 17.15
C ILE A 64 6.54 -8.70 17.08
N LYS A 65 5.27 -8.93 17.45
CA LYS A 65 4.61 -10.24 17.31
C LYS A 65 4.62 -10.75 15.88
N LYS A 66 4.60 -9.84 14.89
CA LYS A 66 4.72 -10.15 13.46
C LYS A 66 6.17 -10.33 12.99
N GLY A 67 7.13 -10.32 13.92
CA GLY A 67 8.55 -10.54 13.62
C GLY A 67 9.30 -9.33 13.06
N ASN A 68 8.73 -8.13 13.15
CA ASN A 68 9.38 -6.91 12.70
C ASN A 68 10.29 -6.32 13.79
N THR A 69 11.37 -5.67 13.38
CA THR A 69 12.22 -4.85 14.25
C THR A 69 11.72 -3.41 14.24
N LEU A 70 11.69 -2.75 15.40
CA LEU A 70 11.29 -1.36 15.53
C LEU A 70 12.50 -0.43 15.51
N SER A 71 12.56 0.49 14.55
CA SER A 71 13.48 1.62 14.57
C SER A 71 12.83 2.83 15.24
N GLN A 72 13.66 3.80 15.71
CA GLN A 72 13.14 5.06 16.25
C GLN A 72 12.30 5.85 15.24
N LYS A 73 12.59 5.69 13.94
CA LYS A 73 11.80 6.27 12.86
C LYS A 73 10.39 5.67 12.79
N ASP A 74 10.27 4.36 12.97
CA ASP A 74 8.96 3.67 13.00
C ASP A 74 8.15 4.13 14.21
N ILE A 75 8.79 4.24 15.37
CA ILE A 75 8.16 4.75 16.61
C ILE A 75 7.69 6.20 16.42
N SER A 76 8.52 7.08 15.80
CA SER A 76 8.11 8.46 15.49
C SER A 76 6.88 8.51 14.60
N GLN A 77 6.80 7.62 13.61
CA GLN A 77 5.64 7.53 12.72
C GLN A 77 4.39 7.06 13.46
N LEU A 78 4.53 6.06 14.35
CA LEU A 78 3.42 5.60 15.19
C LEU A 78 2.92 6.71 16.12
N ILE A 79 3.81 7.50 16.71
CA ILE A 79 3.44 8.66 17.54
C ILE A 79 2.66 9.70 16.71
N ALA A 80 3.17 10.06 15.54
CA ALA A 80 2.53 11.04 14.67
C ALA A 80 1.13 10.62 14.20
N LEU A 81 0.94 9.33 13.90
CA LEU A 81 -0.35 8.75 13.52
C LEU A 81 -1.41 8.86 14.63
N ASN A 82 -0.99 8.72 15.88
CA ASN A 82 -1.86 8.74 17.03
C ASN A 82 -1.99 10.15 17.67
N ALA A 83 -1.26 11.16 17.16
CA ALA A 83 -1.29 12.54 17.67
C ALA A 83 -2.46 13.37 17.13
N SER A 84 -3.15 12.92 16.08
CA SER A 84 -4.34 13.61 15.56
C SER A 84 -5.48 13.46 16.55
N GLU A 85 -5.96 14.58 17.12
CA GLU A 85 -7.11 14.58 18.02
C GLU A 85 -8.32 13.93 17.34
N PRO A 86 -9.07 13.09 18.06
CA PRO A 86 -10.31 12.54 17.54
C PRO A 86 -11.40 13.62 17.54
N SER A 87 -11.53 14.33 16.42
CA SER A 87 -12.78 15.02 16.17
C SER A 87 -13.82 13.96 15.83
N SER A 88 -14.73 13.71 16.80
CA SER A 88 -15.95 12.90 16.74
C SER A 88 -15.82 11.40 16.43
N LYS A 89 -16.03 10.61 17.50
CA LYS A 89 -16.57 9.24 17.50
C LYS A 89 -16.18 8.31 16.32
N SER A 90 -15.00 7.69 16.41
CA SER A 90 -14.79 6.36 15.85
C SER A 90 -13.84 5.59 16.79
N ASN A 91 -14.19 4.37 17.13
CA ASN A 91 -13.35 3.39 17.83
C ASN A 91 -12.14 3.08 16.95
N GLY A 92 -11.04 3.84 17.06
CA GLY A 92 -9.95 3.70 16.11
C GLY A 92 -8.60 3.79 16.77
N SER A 93 -7.98 2.67 17.04
CA SER A 93 -6.60 2.64 17.48
C SER A 93 -5.70 1.66 16.69
N ILE A 94 -6.27 0.77 15.89
CA ILE A 94 -5.51 -0.18 15.04
C ILE A 94 -5.86 0.02 13.55
N GLU A 95 -6.90 0.77 13.22
CA GLU A 95 -7.51 0.87 11.88
C GLU A 95 -6.67 1.63 10.82
N ASN A 96 -5.56 2.28 11.20
CA ASN A 96 -4.80 3.09 10.26
C ASN A 96 -3.60 2.37 9.62
N VAL A 97 -3.14 1.24 10.16
CA VAL A 97 -2.04 0.46 9.58
C VAL A 97 -2.60 -0.55 8.59
N LEU A 98 -2.31 -0.33 7.31
CA LEU A 98 -2.78 -1.20 6.24
C LEU A 98 -2.02 -2.53 6.21
N PHE A 99 -0.71 -2.48 6.41
CA PHE A 99 0.18 -3.64 6.38
C PHE A 99 1.46 -3.37 7.17
N TYR A 100 2.05 -4.39 7.79
CA TYR A 100 3.36 -4.31 8.42
C TYR A 100 4.43 -4.86 7.48
N GLY A 101 5.08 -3.96 6.76
CA GLY A 101 6.16 -4.31 5.83
C GLY A 101 7.51 -4.41 6.53
N LYS A 102 8.53 -4.93 5.80
CA LYS A 102 9.92 -5.08 6.31
C LYS A 102 10.57 -3.76 6.77
N LYS A 103 10.09 -2.63 6.28
CA LYS A 103 10.57 -1.29 6.65
C LYS A 103 9.68 -0.60 7.70
N GLY A 104 8.71 -1.30 8.27
CA GLY A 104 7.79 -0.79 9.27
C GLY A 104 6.33 -0.71 8.78
N PRO A 105 5.46 -0.04 9.55
CA PRO A 105 4.04 0.03 9.24
C PRO A 105 3.75 0.86 7.99
N VAL A 106 2.87 0.36 7.15
CA VAL A 106 2.33 1.03 5.96
C VAL A 106 0.96 1.60 6.28
N PHE A 107 0.80 2.88 6.04
CA PHE A 107 -0.45 3.61 6.30
C PHE A 107 -0.60 4.77 5.31
N PRO A 108 -1.84 5.26 5.09
CA PRO A 108 -2.08 6.41 4.23
C PRO A 108 -1.51 7.70 4.85
N ARG A 109 -0.77 8.47 4.07
CA ARG A 109 -0.07 9.70 4.50
C ARG A 109 -0.81 10.98 4.11
N THR A 110 -1.67 10.90 3.09
CA THR A 110 -2.43 12.03 2.56
C THR A 110 -3.93 11.72 2.61
N ASP A 111 -4.76 12.74 2.44
CA ASP A 111 -6.21 12.55 2.51
C ASP A 111 -6.73 11.72 1.33
N GLY A 112 -6.18 11.88 0.12
CA GLY A 112 -6.49 11.02 -1.01
C GLY A 112 -6.08 9.56 -0.78
N GLN A 113 -4.93 9.32 -0.13
CA GLN A 113 -4.53 7.97 0.26
C GLN A 113 -5.44 7.37 1.35
N LYS A 114 -5.95 8.18 2.28
CA LYS A 114 -6.95 7.73 3.28
C LYS A 114 -8.25 7.31 2.61
N GLU A 115 -8.73 8.12 1.65
CA GLU A 115 -9.91 7.80 0.84
C GLU A 115 -9.71 6.49 0.07
N LEU A 116 -8.53 6.28 -0.54
CA LEU A 116 -8.18 5.04 -1.22
C LEU A 116 -8.23 3.84 -0.29
N VAL A 117 -7.64 3.92 0.90
CA VAL A 117 -7.67 2.84 1.90
C VAL A 117 -9.11 2.57 2.37
N GLN A 118 -9.92 3.60 2.57
CA GLN A 118 -11.34 3.41 2.90
C GLN A 118 -12.10 2.73 1.76
N SER A 119 -11.77 3.06 0.51
CA SER A 119 -12.36 2.41 -0.67
C SER A 119 -11.99 0.94 -0.75
N PHE A 120 -10.75 0.56 -0.42
CA PHE A 120 -10.32 -0.85 -0.33
C PHE A 120 -11.16 -1.68 0.64
N LEU A 121 -11.58 -1.08 1.75
CA LEU A 121 -12.35 -1.79 2.79
C LEU A 121 -13.84 -1.93 2.45
N LYS A 122 -14.36 -1.13 1.53
CA LYS A 122 -15.79 -1.04 1.22
C LYS A 122 -16.20 -1.69 -0.09
N ASN A 123 -15.26 -1.86 -1.02
CA ASN A 123 -15.60 -2.24 -2.40
C ASN A 123 -14.84 -3.50 -2.82
N ASP A 124 -15.42 -4.24 -3.75
CA ASP A 124 -14.76 -5.40 -4.36
C ASP A 124 -13.93 -5.02 -5.59
N ILE A 125 -14.32 -3.97 -6.30
CA ILE A 125 -13.55 -3.39 -7.40
C ILE A 125 -13.15 -1.97 -7.02
N ILE A 126 -11.85 -1.67 -7.08
CA ILE A 126 -11.31 -0.35 -6.77
C ILE A 126 -10.52 0.19 -7.96
N ILE A 127 -10.86 1.39 -8.40
CA ILE A 127 -10.18 2.10 -9.48
C ILE A 127 -9.52 3.34 -8.89
N SER A 128 -8.20 3.34 -8.85
CA SER A 128 -7.40 4.44 -8.33
C SER A 128 -6.66 5.14 -9.45
N VAL A 129 -6.98 6.40 -9.68
CA VAL A 129 -6.36 7.23 -10.73
C VAL A 129 -5.67 8.44 -10.14
N GLY A 130 -4.60 8.89 -10.79
CA GLY A 130 -3.88 10.10 -10.41
C GLY A 130 -2.41 10.08 -10.83
N PRO A 131 -1.66 11.16 -10.58
CA PRO A 131 -0.28 11.32 -11.01
C PRO A 131 0.66 10.24 -10.47
N ALA A 132 1.78 10.04 -11.18
CA ALA A 132 2.85 9.16 -10.71
C ALA A 132 3.40 9.64 -9.35
N GLY A 133 3.72 8.70 -8.45
CA GLY A 133 4.28 8.99 -7.12
C GLY A 133 3.27 9.30 -6.03
N THR A 134 1.97 9.15 -6.29
CA THR A 134 0.91 9.29 -5.28
C THR A 134 0.70 8.01 -4.44
N GLY A 135 1.46 6.93 -4.71
CA GLY A 135 1.45 5.70 -3.92
C GLY A 135 0.36 4.70 -4.28
N LYS A 136 -0.35 4.87 -5.41
CA LYS A 136 -1.45 3.98 -5.86
C LYS A 136 -1.04 2.50 -5.85
N THR A 137 -0.04 2.16 -6.63
CA THR A 137 0.45 0.78 -6.77
C THR A 137 1.00 0.24 -5.44
N PHE A 138 1.76 1.04 -4.70
CA PHE A 138 2.31 0.65 -3.41
C PHE A 138 1.21 0.32 -2.39
N LEU A 139 0.19 1.16 -2.26
CA LEU A 139 -0.95 0.91 -1.36
C LEU A 139 -1.80 -0.27 -1.82
N ALA A 140 -1.98 -0.46 -3.13
CA ALA A 140 -2.68 -1.62 -3.69
C ALA A 140 -1.96 -2.93 -3.32
N VAL A 141 -0.62 -2.97 -3.48
CA VAL A 141 0.21 -4.13 -3.09
C VAL A 141 0.13 -4.37 -1.58
N ALA A 142 0.27 -3.32 -0.77
CA ALA A 142 0.18 -3.42 0.69
C ALA A 142 -1.19 -3.95 1.14
N TYR A 143 -2.27 -3.50 0.52
CA TYR A 143 -3.62 -4.00 0.80
C TYR A 143 -3.77 -5.47 0.43
N ALA A 144 -3.35 -5.88 -0.77
CA ALA A 144 -3.43 -7.27 -1.18
C ALA A 144 -2.62 -8.20 -0.25
N LEU A 145 -1.42 -7.76 0.19
CA LEU A 145 -0.64 -8.49 1.17
C LEU A 145 -1.33 -8.57 2.54
N SER A 146 -2.06 -7.53 2.94
CA SER A 146 -2.84 -7.57 4.19
C SER A 146 -4.00 -8.58 4.13
N LEU A 147 -4.67 -8.70 2.99
CA LEU A 147 -5.71 -9.70 2.77
C LEU A 147 -5.13 -11.13 2.78
N LEU A 148 -3.95 -11.32 2.18
CA LEU A 148 -3.26 -12.61 2.19
C LEU A 148 -2.82 -12.99 3.61
N GLU A 149 -2.32 -12.04 4.40
CA GLU A 149 -1.91 -12.26 5.80
C GLU A 149 -3.09 -12.61 6.69
N LYS A 150 -4.27 -12.03 6.42
CA LYS A 150 -5.52 -12.31 7.13
C LYS A 150 -6.24 -13.57 6.65
N HIS A 151 -5.70 -14.27 5.64
CA HIS A 151 -6.32 -15.42 4.98
C HIS A 151 -7.69 -15.12 4.35
N GLU A 152 -7.95 -13.86 4.01
CA GLU A 152 -9.15 -13.46 3.27
C GLU A 152 -9.04 -13.83 1.78
N ILE A 153 -7.82 -13.97 1.28
CA ILE A 153 -7.50 -14.46 -0.06
C ILE A 153 -6.37 -15.49 -0.02
N GLU A 154 -6.26 -16.28 -1.08
CA GLU A 154 -5.22 -17.31 -1.24
C GLU A 154 -4.10 -16.90 -2.21
N LYS A 155 -4.40 -15.96 -3.13
CA LYS A 155 -3.48 -15.54 -4.18
C LYS A 155 -3.51 -14.04 -4.43
N ILE A 156 -2.38 -13.53 -4.94
CA ILE A 156 -2.28 -12.19 -5.51
C ILE A 156 -1.79 -12.32 -6.94
N ILE A 157 -2.52 -11.72 -7.88
CA ILE A 157 -2.16 -11.71 -9.29
C ILE A 157 -1.89 -10.29 -9.73
N PHE A 158 -0.65 -10.00 -10.08
CA PHE A 158 -0.25 -8.73 -10.65
C PHE A 158 -0.27 -8.79 -12.16
N CYS A 159 -0.95 -7.85 -12.76
CA CYS A 159 -1.03 -7.69 -14.19
C CYS A 159 -0.58 -6.29 -14.61
N ARG A 160 0.07 -6.21 -15.76
CA ARG A 160 0.39 -4.94 -16.42
C ARG A 160 0.15 -5.08 -17.92
N PRO A 161 -0.39 -4.06 -18.60
CA PRO A 161 -0.45 -4.07 -20.06
C PRO A 161 0.99 -4.07 -20.61
N ALA A 162 1.27 -4.98 -21.53
CA ALA A 162 2.49 -4.92 -22.30
C ALA A 162 2.27 -3.89 -23.43
N VAL A 163 2.72 -2.66 -23.23
CA VAL A 163 2.67 -1.60 -24.25
C VAL A 163 4.05 -1.43 -24.81
N GLU A 164 4.16 -1.53 -26.11
CA GLU A 164 5.37 -1.13 -26.83
C GLU A 164 5.43 0.40 -26.81
N ALA A 165 6.11 0.99 -25.84
CA ALA A 165 6.37 2.43 -25.79
C ALA A 165 7.41 2.80 -26.86
N GLY A 166 7.03 2.71 -28.15
CA GLY A 166 7.92 3.03 -29.28
C GLY A 166 9.01 2.00 -29.57
N GLU A 167 9.18 0.98 -28.75
CA GLU A 167 10.12 -0.12 -28.97
C GLU A 167 9.32 -1.41 -29.21
N ASN A 168 9.50 -2.00 -30.41
CA ASN A 168 8.88 -3.29 -30.72
C ASN A 168 9.49 -4.38 -29.84
N LEU A 169 8.67 -5.06 -29.03
CA LEU A 169 9.04 -6.25 -28.23
C LEU A 169 9.83 -7.29 -29.03
N GLY A 170 9.67 -7.28 -30.36
CA GLY A 170 10.41 -8.12 -31.30
C GLY A 170 11.93 -7.89 -31.34
N PHE A 171 12.44 -6.72 -30.94
CA PHE A 171 13.86 -6.39 -30.99
C PHE A 171 14.63 -6.76 -29.71
N LEU A 172 13.96 -7.09 -28.62
CA LEU A 172 14.65 -7.53 -27.40
C LEU A 172 15.10 -9.00 -27.54
N PRO A 173 16.36 -9.34 -27.20
CA PRO A 173 16.83 -10.71 -27.17
C PRO A 173 16.19 -11.49 -26.02
N GLY A 174 16.05 -12.82 -26.18
CA GLY A 174 15.49 -13.68 -25.15
C GLY A 174 14.10 -14.20 -25.48
N ASP A 175 13.56 -15.03 -24.57
CA ASP A 175 12.20 -15.54 -24.69
C ASP A 175 11.15 -14.45 -24.34
N LEU A 176 9.87 -14.77 -24.47
CA LEU A 176 8.79 -13.81 -24.22
C LEU A 176 8.80 -13.32 -22.77
N LYS A 177 9.22 -14.17 -21.84
CA LYS A 177 9.30 -13.80 -20.41
C LYS A 177 10.39 -12.77 -20.17
N ASP A 178 11.58 -12.99 -20.71
CA ASP A 178 12.72 -12.08 -20.60
C ASP A 178 12.40 -10.68 -21.17
N LYS A 179 11.60 -10.63 -22.23
CA LYS A 179 11.16 -9.38 -22.86
C LYS A 179 10.14 -8.60 -22.06
N ILE A 180 9.36 -9.27 -21.21
CA ILE A 180 8.27 -8.67 -20.43
C ILE A 180 8.74 -8.30 -19.01
N ASP A 181 9.70 -9.01 -18.44
CA ASP A 181 10.20 -8.79 -17.08
C ASP A 181 10.58 -7.32 -16.78
N PRO A 182 11.22 -6.53 -17.67
CA PRO A 182 11.47 -5.13 -17.41
C PRO A 182 10.21 -4.28 -17.14
N TYR A 183 9.11 -4.60 -17.81
CA TYR A 183 7.83 -3.91 -17.61
C TYR A 183 7.15 -4.27 -16.30
N LEU A 184 7.51 -5.40 -15.70
CA LEU A 184 6.99 -5.86 -14.42
C LEU A 184 7.87 -5.42 -13.22
N ALA A 185 9.05 -4.87 -13.48
CA ALA A 185 9.99 -4.42 -12.46
C ALA A 185 9.37 -3.52 -11.36
N PRO A 186 8.49 -2.53 -11.65
CA PRO A 186 7.90 -1.70 -10.62
C PRO A 186 7.02 -2.48 -9.61
N LEU A 187 6.42 -3.60 -10.04
CA LEU A 187 5.65 -4.47 -9.15
C LEU A 187 6.57 -5.27 -8.23
N TYR A 188 7.70 -5.76 -8.77
CA TYR A 188 8.74 -6.39 -7.96
C TYR A 188 9.33 -5.39 -6.95
N ASP A 189 9.57 -4.14 -7.35
CA ASP A 189 10.08 -3.09 -6.47
C ASP A 189 9.12 -2.83 -5.30
N ALA A 190 7.82 -2.72 -5.56
CA ALA A 190 6.81 -2.56 -4.52
C ALA A 190 6.80 -3.75 -3.54
N LEU A 191 6.90 -4.99 -4.06
CA LEU A 191 7.01 -6.19 -3.23
C LEU A 191 8.29 -6.18 -2.40
N HIS A 192 9.44 -5.81 -3.01
CA HIS A 192 10.73 -5.72 -2.34
C HIS A 192 10.78 -4.64 -1.26
N GLU A 193 9.98 -3.61 -1.36
CA GLU A 193 9.83 -2.62 -0.28
C GLU A 193 9.05 -3.17 0.91
N LEU A 194 8.08 -4.05 0.66
CA LEU A 194 7.15 -4.56 1.66
C LEU A 194 7.59 -5.88 2.31
N LEU A 195 8.21 -6.78 1.54
CA LEU A 195 8.55 -8.13 1.99
C LEU A 195 10.07 -8.40 1.91
N PRO A 196 10.60 -9.28 2.78
CA PRO A 196 11.93 -9.84 2.61
C PRO A 196 12.04 -10.67 1.30
N LYS A 197 13.22 -10.63 0.68
CA LYS A 197 13.47 -11.28 -0.62
C LYS A 197 13.17 -12.78 -0.63
N ASN A 198 13.53 -13.48 0.44
CA ASN A 198 13.26 -14.91 0.61
C ASN A 198 11.75 -15.23 0.68
N LYS A 199 10.94 -14.35 1.31
CA LYS A 199 9.48 -14.50 1.39
C LYS A 199 8.83 -14.29 0.01
N ILE A 200 9.31 -13.31 -0.75
CA ILE A 200 8.84 -13.05 -2.12
C ILE A 200 9.12 -14.27 -3.00
N GLN A 201 10.36 -14.79 -2.97
CA GLN A 201 10.72 -15.96 -3.78
C GLN A 201 9.85 -17.17 -3.42
N ASN A 202 9.65 -17.45 -2.14
CA ASN A 202 8.77 -18.53 -1.70
C ASN A 202 7.33 -18.37 -2.21
N PHE A 203 6.79 -17.15 -2.21
CA PHE A 203 5.43 -16.88 -2.70
C PHE A 203 5.33 -17.05 -4.21
N LEU A 204 6.34 -16.64 -4.97
CA LEU A 204 6.41 -16.86 -6.43
C LEU A 204 6.52 -18.34 -6.77
N ASP A 205 7.44 -19.08 -6.13
CA ASP A 205 7.66 -20.51 -6.38
C ASP A 205 6.41 -21.36 -6.07
N ARG A 206 5.65 -20.96 -5.06
CA ARG A 206 4.39 -21.61 -4.67
C ARG A 206 3.17 -21.14 -5.47
N GLY A 207 3.32 -20.17 -6.37
CA GLY A 207 2.22 -19.58 -7.10
C GLY A 207 1.19 -18.85 -6.23
N ILE A 208 1.59 -18.40 -5.02
CA ILE A 208 0.78 -17.53 -4.15
C ILE A 208 0.78 -16.11 -4.71
N ILE A 209 1.91 -15.70 -5.27
CA ILE A 209 2.03 -14.45 -6.04
C ILE A 209 2.34 -14.83 -7.48
N GLU A 210 1.55 -14.32 -8.41
CA GLU A 210 1.78 -14.40 -9.85
C GLU A 210 1.98 -12.99 -10.40
N ILE A 211 3.01 -12.79 -11.23
CA ILE A 211 3.25 -11.52 -11.94
C ILE A 211 3.25 -11.84 -13.42
N ILE A 212 2.22 -11.40 -14.14
CA ILE A 212 1.96 -11.81 -15.52
C ILE A 212 1.50 -10.65 -16.40
N PRO A 213 1.78 -10.70 -17.70
CA PRO A 213 1.18 -9.79 -18.66
C PRO A 213 -0.34 -9.91 -18.66
N LEU A 214 -1.03 -8.80 -18.88
CA LEU A 214 -2.50 -8.76 -18.92
C LEU A 214 -3.12 -9.77 -19.90
N ALA A 215 -2.46 -10.04 -21.02
CA ALA A 215 -2.93 -10.99 -22.01
C ALA A 215 -3.09 -12.43 -21.45
N TYR A 216 -2.30 -12.82 -20.45
CA TYR A 216 -2.34 -14.16 -19.83
C TYR A 216 -3.51 -14.36 -18.86
N MET A 217 -4.30 -13.31 -18.62
CA MET A 217 -5.54 -13.41 -17.87
C MET A 217 -6.70 -14.00 -18.67
N ARG A 218 -6.57 -14.06 -20.01
CA ARG A 218 -7.65 -14.52 -20.88
C ARG A 218 -8.04 -15.98 -20.58
N GLY A 219 -9.35 -16.24 -20.45
CA GLY A 219 -9.88 -17.58 -20.20
C GLY A 219 -9.78 -18.07 -18.75
N ARG A 220 -9.17 -17.29 -17.86
CA ARG A 220 -9.08 -17.62 -16.42
C ARG A 220 -10.35 -17.15 -15.69
N THR A 221 -10.69 -17.82 -14.60
CA THR A 221 -11.58 -17.31 -13.54
C THR A 221 -10.78 -17.30 -12.25
N ILE A 222 -10.73 -16.18 -11.58
CA ILE A 222 -9.84 -15.95 -10.45
C ILE A 222 -10.68 -15.89 -9.19
N ASN A 223 -10.60 -16.92 -8.36
CA ASN A 223 -11.32 -17.03 -7.10
C ASN A 223 -10.39 -16.79 -5.92
N ARG A 224 -10.92 -16.27 -4.81
CA ARG A 224 -10.23 -16.08 -3.52
C ARG A 224 -8.89 -15.36 -3.67
N SER A 225 -8.89 -14.28 -4.46
CA SER A 225 -7.66 -13.63 -4.90
C SER A 225 -7.79 -12.11 -4.99
N ALA A 226 -6.67 -11.42 -4.85
CA ALA A 226 -6.55 -10.03 -5.24
C ALA A 226 -5.92 -9.94 -6.63
N MET A 227 -6.61 -9.33 -7.57
CA MET A 227 -6.14 -9.03 -8.91
C MET A 227 -5.76 -7.57 -8.99
N ILE A 228 -4.52 -7.25 -9.33
CA ILE A 228 -4.03 -5.87 -9.46
C ILE A 228 -3.66 -5.62 -10.92
N LEU A 229 -4.30 -4.65 -11.55
CA LEU A 229 -3.92 -4.15 -12.87
C LEU A 229 -3.25 -2.80 -12.71
N ASP A 230 -1.93 -2.77 -12.91
CA ASP A 230 -1.12 -1.55 -12.85
C ASP A 230 -0.93 -0.93 -14.24
N GLU A 231 -0.72 0.39 -14.31
CA GLU A 231 -0.61 1.16 -15.57
C GLU A 231 -1.82 0.95 -16.50
N ALA A 232 -3.00 0.89 -15.90
CA ALA A 232 -4.24 0.51 -16.58
C ALA A 232 -4.67 1.49 -17.68
N GLN A 233 -4.15 2.73 -17.71
CA GLN A 233 -4.37 3.67 -18.80
C GLN A 233 -3.87 3.13 -20.15
N ASN A 234 -2.93 2.18 -20.12
CA ASN A 234 -2.36 1.54 -21.30
C ASN A 234 -3.05 0.23 -21.68
N ALA A 235 -4.14 -0.14 -21.00
CA ALA A 235 -5.03 -1.20 -21.43
C ALA A 235 -6.12 -0.67 -22.36
N SER A 236 -6.42 -1.39 -23.45
CA SER A 236 -7.58 -1.07 -24.29
C SER A 236 -8.89 -1.41 -23.58
N SER A 237 -10.02 -0.86 -24.06
CA SER A 237 -11.35 -1.15 -23.52
C SER A 237 -11.68 -2.65 -23.53
N ILE A 238 -11.23 -3.37 -24.56
CA ILE A 238 -11.40 -4.83 -24.67
C ILE A 238 -10.58 -5.55 -23.60
N GLN A 239 -9.33 -5.15 -23.37
CA GLN A 239 -8.46 -5.71 -22.35
C GLN A 239 -8.98 -5.41 -20.94
N MET A 240 -9.45 -4.20 -20.69
CA MET A 240 -10.05 -3.81 -19.41
C MET A 240 -11.30 -4.65 -19.11
N LYS A 241 -12.23 -4.76 -20.06
CA LYS A 241 -13.40 -5.63 -19.93
C LYS A 241 -12.98 -7.09 -19.68
N MET A 242 -11.99 -7.58 -20.42
CA MET A 242 -11.47 -8.93 -20.26
C MET A 242 -10.94 -9.12 -18.84
N PHE A 243 -10.14 -8.20 -18.27
CA PHE A 243 -9.60 -8.27 -16.93
C PHE A 243 -10.71 -8.29 -15.87
N LEU A 244 -11.63 -7.34 -15.90
CA LEU A 244 -12.71 -7.23 -14.93
C LEU A 244 -13.63 -8.45 -14.90
N THR A 245 -13.87 -9.07 -16.06
CA THR A 245 -14.67 -10.30 -16.16
C THR A 245 -13.93 -11.57 -15.71
N ARG A 246 -12.70 -11.47 -15.22
CA ARG A 246 -11.97 -12.59 -14.57
C ARG A 246 -12.25 -12.68 -13.08
N LEU A 247 -12.87 -11.65 -12.50
CA LEU A 247 -13.19 -11.62 -11.08
C LEU A 247 -14.12 -12.80 -10.73
N GLY A 248 -13.65 -13.64 -9.85
CA GLY A 248 -14.38 -14.79 -9.34
C GLY A 248 -14.86 -14.58 -7.91
N ILE A 249 -15.34 -15.66 -7.30
CA ILE A 249 -15.91 -15.63 -5.94
C ILE A 249 -14.83 -15.25 -4.92
N GLU A 250 -15.20 -14.43 -3.94
CA GLU A 250 -14.33 -13.99 -2.84
C GLU A 250 -13.03 -13.34 -3.33
N SER A 251 -13.10 -12.61 -4.45
CA SER A 251 -11.96 -11.94 -5.06
C SER A 251 -12.16 -10.44 -5.11
N ARG A 252 -11.03 -9.71 -5.19
CA ARG A 252 -11.01 -8.27 -5.34
C ARG A 252 -10.20 -7.87 -6.56
N ALA A 253 -10.63 -6.79 -7.24
CA ALA A 253 -9.90 -6.21 -8.35
C ALA A 253 -9.47 -4.78 -8.00
N ILE A 254 -8.19 -4.49 -8.15
CA ILE A 254 -7.62 -3.17 -7.93
C ILE A 254 -6.98 -2.70 -9.22
N ILE A 255 -7.41 -1.56 -9.70
CA ILE A 255 -6.95 -0.96 -10.95
C ILE A 255 -6.25 0.34 -10.61
N THR A 256 -4.99 0.46 -11.00
CA THR A 256 -4.19 1.67 -10.80
C THR A 256 -3.77 2.26 -12.13
N GLY A 257 -3.81 3.58 -12.26
CA GLY A 257 -3.42 4.23 -13.50
C GLY A 257 -3.29 5.75 -13.41
N ASP A 258 -2.80 6.34 -14.50
CA ASP A 258 -2.62 7.78 -14.66
C ASP A 258 -3.24 8.22 -16.00
N GLU A 259 -4.34 8.98 -15.94
CA GLU A 259 -5.04 9.46 -17.15
C GLU A 259 -4.14 10.38 -18.02
N SER A 260 -3.08 10.94 -17.46
CA SER A 260 -2.15 11.83 -18.19
C SER A 260 -1.06 11.09 -18.97
N GLN A 261 -0.78 9.82 -18.61
CA GLN A 261 0.31 9.00 -19.16
C GLN A 261 -0.22 7.86 -20.04
N ILE A 262 -1.02 8.20 -21.05
CA ILE A 262 -1.56 7.24 -22.01
C ILE A 262 -0.60 7.11 -23.18
N ASP A 263 0.04 5.94 -23.30
CA ASP A 263 0.99 5.60 -24.37
C ASP A 263 0.35 4.83 -25.53
N LEU A 264 -0.96 4.62 -25.49
CA LEU A 264 -1.71 4.00 -26.58
C LEU A 264 -1.70 4.90 -27.84
N PRO A 265 -1.68 4.31 -29.05
CA PRO A 265 -1.69 5.06 -30.31
C PRO A 265 -2.83 6.09 -30.40
N THR A 266 -3.97 5.78 -29.78
CA THR A 266 -5.12 6.68 -29.69
C THR A 266 -5.58 6.72 -28.24
N LYS A 267 -5.52 7.91 -27.62
CA LYS A 267 -5.92 8.11 -26.20
C LYS A 267 -7.39 7.73 -25.93
N SER A 268 -8.26 7.88 -26.93
CA SER A 268 -9.69 7.50 -26.84
C SER A 268 -9.91 5.99 -26.68
N ASN A 269 -8.89 5.16 -26.92
CA ASN A 269 -9.00 3.71 -26.79
C ASN A 269 -8.58 3.20 -25.40
N SER A 270 -8.25 4.10 -24.46
CA SER A 270 -7.88 3.71 -23.10
C SER A 270 -9.10 3.18 -22.35
N GLY A 271 -9.01 1.92 -21.96
CA GLY A 271 -10.02 1.24 -21.15
C GLY A 271 -10.19 1.85 -19.77
N LEU A 272 -9.18 2.51 -19.23
CA LEU A 272 -9.26 3.25 -17.97
C LEU A 272 -10.25 4.41 -18.09
N ILE A 273 -10.18 5.19 -19.17
CA ILE A 273 -11.11 6.31 -19.40
C ILE A 273 -12.55 5.79 -19.53
N ASP A 274 -12.75 4.65 -20.19
CA ASP A 274 -14.08 4.06 -20.38
C ASP A 274 -14.67 3.57 -19.07
N VAL A 275 -13.90 2.83 -18.25
CA VAL A 275 -14.44 2.30 -16.99
C VAL A 275 -14.78 3.40 -16.00
N LEU A 276 -14.04 4.51 -15.97
CA LEU A 276 -14.35 5.67 -15.14
C LEU A 276 -15.72 6.29 -15.48
N LYS A 277 -16.17 6.16 -16.72
CA LYS A 277 -17.48 6.64 -17.17
C LYS A 277 -18.59 5.60 -16.94
N ILE A 278 -18.32 4.35 -17.34
CA ILE A 278 -19.31 3.26 -17.40
C ILE A 278 -19.62 2.72 -16.00
N LEU A 279 -18.63 2.60 -15.12
CA LEU A 279 -18.78 1.93 -13.82
C LEU A 279 -19.07 2.88 -12.66
N LYS A 280 -19.15 4.18 -12.89
CA LYS A 280 -19.27 5.22 -11.85
C LYS A 280 -20.43 5.03 -10.87
N ASN A 281 -21.53 4.40 -11.31
CA ASN A 281 -22.76 4.28 -10.51
C ASN A 281 -23.09 2.84 -10.15
N ILE A 282 -22.11 1.94 -10.19
CA ILE A 282 -22.29 0.54 -9.81
C ILE A 282 -21.90 0.39 -8.34
N ASN A 283 -22.77 -0.21 -7.54
CA ASN A 283 -22.46 -0.53 -6.14
C ASN A 283 -21.24 -1.46 -6.07
N ASP A 284 -20.52 -1.40 -4.96
CA ASP A 284 -19.30 -2.19 -4.68
C ASP A 284 -18.13 -1.91 -5.64
N ILE A 285 -18.23 -0.82 -6.43
CA ILE A 285 -17.12 -0.27 -7.22
C ILE A 285 -16.72 1.10 -6.67
N GLY A 286 -15.50 1.20 -6.15
CA GLY A 286 -14.92 2.44 -5.66
C GLY A 286 -14.04 3.10 -6.72
N ILE A 287 -14.25 4.39 -6.97
CA ILE A 287 -13.39 5.20 -7.84
C ILE A 287 -12.78 6.30 -6.99
N VAL A 288 -11.44 6.32 -6.87
CA VAL A 288 -10.68 7.30 -6.09
C VAL A 288 -9.72 8.06 -6.99
N LYS A 289 -9.80 9.39 -6.95
CA LYS A 289 -8.92 10.28 -7.71
C LYS A 289 -7.91 10.94 -6.78
N LEU A 290 -6.66 10.54 -6.91
CA LEU A 290 -5.51 11.16 -6.24
C LEU A 290 -5.03 12.37 -7.05
N SER A 291 -4.57 13.39 -6.35
CA SER A 291 -4.13 14.66 -6.91
C SER A 291 -2.61 14.86 -6.76
N GLU A 292 -2.10 15.96 -7.30
CA GLU A 292 -0.69 16.38 -7.09
C GLU A 292 -0.35 16.60 -5.62
N HIS A 293 -1.32 16.91 -4.76
CA HIS A 293 -1.13 17.06 -3.31
C HIS A 293 -0.79 15.73 -2.62
N ASP A 294 -1.15 14.61 -3.26
CA ASP A 294 -0.89 13.26 -2.76
C ASP A 294 0.49 12.71 -3.17
N ILE A 295 1.29 13.50 -3.91
CA ILE A 295 2.62 13.08 -4.37
C ILE A 295 3.58 12.99 -3.19
N ALA A 296 3.99 11.78 -2.84
CA ALA A 296 4.94 11.45 -1.77
C ALA A 296 6.36 11.21 -2.35
N ARG A 297 6.90 12.20 -3.06
CA ARG A 297 8.25 12.14 -3.66
C ARG A 297 9.18 13.18 -3.05
N HIS A 298 10.47 13.06 -3.39
CA HIS A 298 11.46 14.07 -3.02
C HIS A 298 11.03 15.45 -3.55
N HIS A 299 11.16 16.51 -2.73
CA HIS A 299 10.69 17.88 -3.06
C HIS A 299 11.22 18.39 -4.42
N LEU A 300 12.46 18.05 -4.77
CA LEU A 300 13.06 18.44 -6.05
C LEU A 300 12.32 17.85 -7.26
N VAL A 301 11.74 16.65 -7.15
CA VAL A 301 10.99 16.03 -8.26
C VAL A 301 9.75 16.85 -8.58
N LYS A 302 9.08 17.40 -7.57
CA LYS A 302 7.94 18.31 -7.76
C LYS A 302 8.38 19.56 -8.51
N HIS A 303 9.47 20.21 -8.10
CA HIS A 303 10.00 21.39 -8.77
C HIS A 303 10.42 21.12 -10.23
N ILE A 304 10.97 19.93 -10.52
CA ILE A 304 11.32 19.52 -11.88
C ILE A 304 10.05 19.40 -12.74
N ILE A 305 9.02 18.70 -12.25
CA ILE A 305 7.75 18.55 -12.98
C ILE A 305 7.12 19.92 -13.27
N ASP A 306 7.06 20.80 -12.26
CA ASP A 306 6.54 22.17 -12.40
C ASP A 306 7.32 22.98 -13.46
N ALA A 307 8.66 22.85 -13.50
CA ALA A 307 9.50 23.53 -14.47
C ALA A 307 9.22 23.06 -15.89
N TYR A 308 9.11 21.73 -16.12
CA TYR A 308 8.77 21.18 -17.43
C TYR A 308 7.34 21.52 -17.88
N SER A 309 6.39 21.56 -16.97
CA SER A 309 5.01 21.96 -17.29
C SER A 309 4.93 23.41 -17.75
N LYS A 310 5.68 24.33 -17.10
CA LYS A 310 5.78 25.74 -17.50
C LYS A 310 6.47 25.93 -18.83
N SER A 311 7.41 25.07 -19.22
CA SER A 311 8.13 25.16 -20.50
C SER A 311 7.29 24.72 -21.70
N LYS A 312 6.29 23.84 -21.50
CA LYS A 312 5.37 23.38 -22.56
C LYS A 312 4.25 24.37 -22.88
N ASN A 313 4.02 25.37 -22.00
CA ASN A 313 2.99 26.40 -22.20
C ASN A 313 3.58 27.71 -22.75
N LYS A 314 4.84 27.73 -23.17
CA LYS A 314 5.51 28.77 -23.94
C LYS A 314 5.77 28.25 -25.38
#